data_536355cbac0cc298a9c87895713907bc
#
_entry.id   536355cbac0cc298a9c87895713907bc
#
_cell.length_a   1.000
_cell.length_b   1.000
_cell.length_c   1.000
_cell.angle_alpha   90.00
_cell.angle_beta   90.00
_cell.angle_gamma   90.00
#
_symmetry.space_group_name_H-M   'P 1'
#
loop_
_entity.id
_entity.type
_entity.pdbx_description
1 polymer ?
#
loop_
_entity_poly.entity_id
_entity_poly.type
_entity_poly.pdbx_seq_one_letter_code
_entity_poly.pdbx_strand_id
1 'polypeptide(L)'
;MRKIFETTMRGRFVSINKKFTLHARKRLLILTNEYLAFKKCVNLHCREAKGRDFNASAHKRIRLDLTITTYKDIDNMEKCIIDGMQNVVFENDSKIVEKHTVKRPQKRGATETIHIEVYEI
;
A
#
# COMPACT_ATOMS: atom_id res chain seq x y z
N MET A 1 -13.25 17.57 4.14
CA MET A 1 -12.70 16.19 4.30
C MET A 1 -12.07 16.04 5.68
N ARG A 2 -12.18 14.87 6.25
CA ARG A 2 -11.63 14.57 7.57
C ARG A 2 -10.58 13.46 7.42
N LYS A 3 -9.38 13.69 7.96
CA LYS A 3 -8.36 12.66 8.00
C LYS A 3 -8.78 11.56 9.00
N ILE A 4 -8.83 10.32 8.55
CA ILE A 4 -9.24 9.18 9.36
C ILE A 4 -8.09 8.22 9.66
N PHE A 5 -6.99 8.29 8.91
CA PHE A 5 -5.84 7.42 9.09
C PHE A 5 -4.58 8.08 8.56
N GLU A 6 -3.48 7.88 9.26
CA GLU A 6 -2.17 8.35 8.82
C GLU A 6 -1.08 7.47 9.41
N THR A 7 -0.09 7.11 8.59
CA THR A 7 1.10 6.39 9.07
C THR A 7 2.27 6.59 8.11
N THR A 8 3.46 6.34 8.60
CA THR A 8 4.69 6.35 7.80
C THR A 8 5.44 5.05 8.02
N MET A 9 5.76 4.35 6.94
CA MET A 9 6.62 3.18 6.94
C MET A 9 8.02 3.62 6.53
N ARG A 10 9.04 3.12 7.22
CA ARG A 10 10.45 3.43 6.93
C ARG A 10 11.24 2.13 6.82
N GLY A 11 12.15 2.04 5.87
CA GLY A 11 13.01 0.88 5.73
C GLY A 11 13.61 0.76 4.34
N ARG A 12 14.02 -0.45 4.01
CA ARG A 12 14.44 -0.83 2.66
C ARG A 12 13.46 -1.88 2.18
N PHE A 13 12.58 -1.47 1.27
CA PHE A 13 11.50 -2.33 0.82
C PHE A 13 11.96 -3.25 -0.30
N VAL A 14 11.34 -4.43 -0.38
CA VAL A 14 11.59 -5.39 -1.45
C VAL A 14 11.21 -4.77 -2.79
N SER A 15 12.07 -4.94 -3.81
CA SER A 15 11.75 -4.51 -5.16
C SER A 15 10.65 -5.38 -5.75
N ILE A 16 9.64 -4.75 -6.34
CA ILE A 16 8.54 -5.44 -7.00
C ILE A 16 8.63 -5.13 -8.49
N ASN A 17 9.26 -6.03 -9.24
CA ASN A 17 9.41 -5.87 -10.68
C ASN A 17 8.14 -6.25 -11.43
N LYS A 18 7.40 -7.24 -10.91
CA LYS A 18 6.13 -7.67 -11.47
C LYS A 18 5.24 -8.27 -10.39
N LYS A 19 3.92 -8.09 -10.57
CA LYS A 19 2.92 -8.60 -9.63
C LYS A 19 2.70 -10.11 -9.81
N PHE A 20 2.67 -10.58 -11.06
CA PHE A 20 2.36 -11.96 -11.39
C PHE A 20 3.51 -12.66 -12.08
N THR A 21 3.59 -13.98 -11.88
CA THR A 21 4.46 -14.86 -12.64
C THR A 21 3.64 -16.08 -13.08
N LEU A 22 4.03 -16.70 -14.21
CA LEU A 22 3.37 -17.88 -14.73
C LEU A 22 3.85 -19.11 -13.97
N HIS A 23 2.90 -19.91 -13.44
CA HIS A 23 3.21 -21.21 -12.88
C HIS A 23 3.22 -22.25 -14.01
N ALA A 24 4.39 -22.75 -14.36
CA ALA A 24 4.59 -23.60 -15.55
C ALA A 24 3.71 -24.85 -15.56
N ARG A 25 3.56 -25.54 -14.44
CA ARG A 25 2.75 -26.77 -14.34
C ARG A 25 1.26 -26.53 -14.41
N LYS A 26 0.79 -25.47 -13.75
CA LYS A 26 -0.64 -25.15 -13.63
C LYS A 26 -1.14 -24.24 -14.73
N ARG A 27 -0.22 -23.64 -15.51
CA ARG A 27 -0.53 -22.63 -16.54
C ARG A 27 -1.39 -21.48 -15.97
N LEU A 28 -1.10 -21.08 -14.72
CA LEU A 28 -1.81 -20.03 -14.02
C LEU A 28 -0.87 -18.89 -13.70
N LEU A 29 -1.42 -17.67 -13.69
CA LEU A 29 -0.71 -16.52 -13.14
C LEU A 29 -0.82 -16.58 -11.62
N ILE A 30 0.31 -16.53 -10.94
CA ILE A 30 0.39 -16.48 -9.48
C ILE A 30 1.09 -15.21 -9.03
N LEU A 31 0.77 -14.73 -7.83
CA LEU A 31 1.45 -13.57 -7.25
C LEU A 31 2.91 -13.90 -6.95
N THR A 32 3.80 -12.97 -7.26
CA THR A 32 5.23 -13.14 -6.95
C THR A 32 5.46 -13.12 -5.43
N ASN A 33 6.54 -13.78 -4.99
CA ASN A 33 6.93 -13.79 -3.57
C ASN A 33 7.22 -12.38 -3.06
N GLU A 34 7.85 -11.55 -3.89
CA GLU A 34 8.16 -10.15 -3.55
C GLU A 34 6.89 -9.35 -3.29
N TYR A 35 5.88 -9.53 -4.14
CA TYR A 35 4.59 -8.88 -4.01
C TYR A 35 3.89 -9.29 -2.72
N LEU A 36 3.84 -10.59 -2.44
CA LEU A 36 3.21 -11.13 -1.24
C LEU A 36 3.90 -10.66 0.03
N ALA A 37 5.25 -10.64 0.04
CA ALA A 37 6.02 -10.19 1.19
C ALA A 37 5.78 -8.71 1.50
N PHE A 38 5.79 -7.87 0.47
CA PHE A 38 5.54 -6.43 0.63
C PHE A 38 4.11 -6.17 1.11
N LYS A 39 3.14 -6.83 0.50
CA LYS A 39 1.73 -6.73 0.87
C LYS A 39 1.52 -7.08 2.34
N LYS A 40 2.15 -8.15 2.81
CA LYS A 40 2.08 -8.57 4.22
C LYS A 40 2.68 -7.52 5.14
N CYS A 41 3.82 -6.95 4.75
CA CYS A 41 4.48 -5.89 5.51
C CYS A 41 3.57 -4.67 5.67
N VAL A 42 2.95 -4.20 4.59
CA VAL A 42 2.00 -3.10 4.62
C VAL A 42 0.80 -3.43 5.52
N ASN A 43 0.24 -4.63 5.37
CA ASN A 43 -0.91 -5.06 6.15
C ASN A 43 -0.62 -5.04 7.65
N LEU A 44 0.50 -5.61 8.07
CA LEU A 44 0.89 -5.67 9.48
C LEU A 44 1.15 -4.26 10.04
N HIS A 45 1.84 -3.42 9.28
CA HIS A 45 2.11 -2.04 9.71
C HIS A 45 0.83 -1.24 9.90
N CYS A 46 -0.10 -1.34 8.96
CA CYS A 46 -1.39 -0.63 9.06
C CYS A 46 -2.25 -1.16 10.21
N ARG A 47 -2.21 -2.46 10.48
CA ARG A 47 -2.91 -3.05 11.64
C ARG A 47 -2.38 -2.49 12.96
N GLU A 48 -1.08 -2.31 13.08
CA GLU A 48 -0.47 -1.72 14.28
C GLU A 48 -0.77 -0.23 14.39
N ALA A 49 -0.82 0.49 13.26
CA ALA A 49 -1.01 1.93 13.24
C ALA A 49 -2.46 2.36 13.50
N LYS A 50 -3.44 1.52 13.18
CA LYS A 50 -4.85 1.87 13.39
C LYS A 50 -5.21 1.79 14.88
N GLY A 51 -6.09 2.71 15.32
CA GLY A 51 -6.64 2.66 16.68
C GLY A 51 -7.59 1.47 16.87
N ARG A 52 -7.83 1.12 18.14
CA ARG A 52 -8.77 0.03 18.50
C ARG A 52 -10.16 0.24 17.95
N ASP A 53 -10.62 1.49 17.96
CA ASP A 53 -11.98 1.84 17.55
C ASP A 53 -12.10 2.15 16.06
N PHE A 54 -11.00 1.99 15.33
CA PHE A 54 -11.01 2.21 13.89
C PHE A 54 -11.78 1.11 13.19
N ASN A 55 -12.83 1.49 12.45
CA ASN A 55 -13.66 0.56 11.70
C ASN A 55 -13.54 0.81 10.20
N ALA A 56 -12.86 -0.08 9.51
CA ALA A 56 -12.68 0.01 8.06
C ALA A 56 -14.01 0.04 7.30
N SER A 57 -15.04 -0.64 7.78
CA SER A 57 -16.35 -0.72 7.12
C SER A 57 -17.16 0.57 7.23
N ALA A 58 -16.81 1.46 8.16
CA ALA A 58 -17.58 2.68 8.40
C ALA A 58 -17.42 3.73 7.29
N HIS A 59 -16.34 3.65 6.51
CA HIS A 59 -15.98 4.65 5.51
C HIS A 59 -16.31 4.15 4.12
N LYS A 60 -17.29 4.78 3.47
CA LYS A 60 -17.78 4.35 2.15
C LYS A 60 -17.12 5.05 0.98
N ARG A 61 -16.57 6.23 1.21
CA ARG A 61 -15.89 7.03 0.18
C ARG A 61 -14.67 7.67 0.80
N ILE A 62 -13.51 7.38 0.25
CA ILE A 62 -12.26 7.88 0.79
C ILE A 62 -11.38 8.48 -0.31
N ARG A 63 -10.50 9.38 0.11
CA ARG A 63 -9.35 9.85 -0.65
C ARG A 63 -8.10 9.25 -0.03
N LEU A 64 -7.25 8.67 -0.87
CA LEU A 64 -5.97 8.11 -0.47
C LEU A 64 -4.84 8.96 -1.01
N ASP A 65 -3.98 9.45 -0.13
CA ASP A 65 -2.77 10.18 -0.47
C ASP A 65 -1.55 9.35 -0.10
N LEU A 66 -0.71 9.05 -1.07
CA LEU A 66 0.54 8.31 -0.90
C LEU A 66 1.72 9.20 -1.29
N THR A 67 2.73 9.28 -0.42
CA THR A 67 4.01 9.89 -0.74
C THR A 67 5.08 8.83 -0.57
N ILE A 68 5.70 8.41 -1.67
CA ILE A 68 6.67 7.32 -1.67
C ILE A 68 8.04 7.89 -2.00
N THR A 69 8.96 7.86 -1.02
CA THR A 69 10.33 8.30 -1.20
C THR A 69 11.19 7.08 -1.49
N THR A 70 11.62 6.93 -2.74
CA THR A 70 12.32 5.74 -3.22
C THR A 70 13.10 6.04 -4.49
N TYR A 71 14.07 5.18 -4.79
CA TYR A 71 14.75 5.18 -6.11
C TYR A 71 14.07 4.24 -7.12
N LYS A 72 13.12 3.43 -6.66
CA LYS A 72 12.44 2.38 -7.46
C LYS A 72 11.24 2.94 -8.23
N ASP A 73 10.75 2.17 -9.19
CA ASP A 73 9.45 2.43 -9.81
C ASP A 73 8.33 2.21 -8.80
N ILE A 74 7.33 3.09 -8.84
CA ILE A 74 6.25 3.08 -7.83
C ILE A 74 4.99 2.35 -8.27
N ASP A 75 4.84 1.98 -9.54
CA ASP A 75 3.58 1.41 -10.05
C ASP A 75 3.15 0.15 -9.29
N ASN A 76 4.04 -0.85 -9.20
CA ASN A 76 3.73 -2.07 -8.46
C ASN A 76 3.70 -1.85 -6.96
N MET A 77 4.51 -0.91 -6.46
CA MET A 77 4.48 -0.52 -5.04
C MET A 77 3.12 0.05 -4.65
N GLU A 78 2.59 0.97 -5.44
CA GLU A 78 1.28 1.58 -5.19
C GLU A 78 0.17 0.53 -5.12
N LYS A 79 0.12 -0.36 -6.10
CA LYS A 79 -0.87 -1.44 -6.12
C LYS A 79 -0.75 -2.34 -4.89
N CYS A 80 0.47 -2.69 -4.53
CA CYS A 80 0.73 -3.55 -3.39
C CYS A 80 0.36 -2.89 -2.06
N ILE A 81 0.62 -1.58 -1.93
CA ILE A 81 0.23 -0.80 -0.75
C ILE A 81 -1.29 -0.81 -0.60
N ILE A 82 -2.02 -0.53 -1.66
CA ILE A 82 -3.48 -0.51 -1.66
C ILE A 82 -4.03 -1.91 -1.31
N ASP A 83 -3.48 -2.95 -1.92
CA ASP A 83 -3.89 -4.33 -1.62
C ASP A 83 -3.63 -4.69 -0.15
N GLY A 84 -2.52 -4.24 0.41
CA GLY A 84 -2.18 -4.48 1.81
C GLY A 84 -3.06 -3.74 2.81
N MET A 85 -3.67 -2.63 2.40
CA MET A 85 -4.56 -1.82 3.24
C MET A 85 -6.00 -2.35 3.27
N GLN A 86 -6.38 -3.20 2.32
CA GLN A 86 -7.75 -3.72 2.25
C GLN A 86 -8.09 -4.54 3.50
N ASN A 87 -9.32 -4.38 3.98
CA ASN A 87 -9.84 -4.97 5.21
C ASN A 87 -9.14 -4.50 6.49
N VAL A 88 -8.24 -3.54 6.40
CA VAL A 88 -7.57 -2.92 7.56
C VAL A 88 -7.95 -1.45 7.68
N VAL A 89 -7.79 -0.69 6.61
CA VAL A 89 -8.06 0.76 6.57
C VAL A 89 -9.37 1.05 5.83
N PHE A 90 -9.70 0.25 4.84
CA PHE A 90 -10.96 0.29 4.10
C PHE A 90 -11.32 -1.15 3.68
N GLU A 91 -12.60 -1.39 3.36
CA GLU A 91 -13.04 -2.74 3.00
C GLU A 91 -12.37 -3.26 1.73
N ASN A 92 -12.40 -2.46 0.66
CA ASN A 92 -11.78 -2.80 -0.61
C ASN A 92 -11.48 -1.51 -1.40
N ASP A 93 -10.74 -1.64 -2.49
CA ASP A 93 -10.28 -0.51 -3.27
C ASP A 93 -11.40 0.26 -3.99
N SER A 94 -12.59 -0.31 -4.11
CA SER A 94 -13.74 0.39 -4.69
C SER A 94 -14.19 1.60 -3.85
N LYS A 95 -13.77 1.65 -2.58
CA LYS A 95 -14.05 2.79 -1.70
C LYS A 95 -13.18 4.00 -2.01
N ILE A 96 -12.08 3.81 -2.72
CA ILE A 96 -11.17 4.90 -3.10
C ILE A 96 -11.77 5.64 -4.29
N VAL A 97 -12.30 6.82 -4.05
CA VAL A 97 -12.90 7.66 -5.11
C VAL A 97 -11.94 8.73 -5.60
N GLU A 98 -10.89 9.00 -4.85
CA GLU A 98 -9.83 9.95 -5.21
C GLU A 98 -8.50 9.43 -4.70
N LYS A 99 -7.47 9.51 -5.54
CA LYS A 99 -6.14 9.01 -5.20
C LYS A 99 -5.07 9.98 -5.69
N HIS A 100 -4.15 10.33 -4.81
CA HIS A 100 -3.01 11.17 -5.12
C HIS A 100 -1.74 10.45 -4.71
N THR A 101 -0.89 10.11 -5.67
CA THR A 101 0.37 9.44 -5.42
C THR A 101 1.52 10.31 -5.90
N VAL A 102 2.44 10.60 -5.01
CA VAL A 102 3.63 11.40 -5.26
C VAL A 102 4.87 10.54 -5.02
N LYS A 103 5.76 10.50 -6.00
CA LYS A 103 7.09 9.92 -5.84
C LYS A 103 8.09 11.01 -5.49
N ARG A 104 8.84 10.81 -4.41
CA ARG A 104 10.00 11.63 -4.09
C ARG A 104 11.25 10.83 -4.37
N PRO A 105 12.16 11.32 -5.24
CA PRO A 105 13.39 10.60 -5.56
C PRO A 105 14.28 10.42 -4.32
N GLN A 106 14.95 9.26 -4.27
CA GLN A 106 15.88 8.95 -3.21
C GLN A 106 17.10 8.24 -3.81
N LYS A 107 18.25 8.35 -3.15
CA LYS A 107 19.47 7.65 -3.55
C LYS A 107 19.32 6.15 -3.35
N ARG A 108 19.87 5.36 -4.27
CA ARG A 108 19.93 3.92 -4.13
C ARG A 108 20.64 3.54 -2.84
N GLY A 109 20.05 2.61 -2.07
CA GLY A 109 20.58 2.16 -0.79
C GLY A 109 20.24 3.03 0.41
N ALA A 110 19.63 4.20 0.21
CA ALA A 110 19.14 5.03 1.32
C ALA A 110 17.83 4.48 1.87
N THR A 111 17.49 4.85 3.09
CA THR A 111 16.21 4.50 3.70
C THR A 111 15.06 5.06 2.87
N GLU A 112 14.12 4.18 2.56
CA GLU A 112 12.91 4.54 1.84
C GLU A 112 11.78 4.84 2.81
N THR A 113 10.81 5.66 2.40
CA THR A 113 9.63 5.96 3.21
C THR A 113 8.36 5.87 2.38
N ILE A 114 7.29 5.40 3.02
CA ILE A 114 5.94 5.41 2.46
C ILE A 114 5.07 6.12 3.47
N HIS A 115 4.59 7.30 3.10
CA HIS A 115 3.67 8.09 3.92
C HIS A 115 2.26 7.92 3.39
N ILE A 116 1.35 7.49 4.25
CA ILE A 116 -0.03 7.16 3.90
C ILE A 116 -0.96 8.07 4.68
N GLU A 117 -1.85 8.76 3.95
CA GLU A 117 -2.92 9.54 4.55
C GLU A 117 -4.24 9.13 3.90
N VAL A 118 -5.26 8.94 4.73
CA VAL A 118 -6.60 8.57 4.25
C VAL A 118 -7.61 9.58 4.82
N TYR A 119 -8.44 10.09 3.93
CA TYR A 119 -9.48 11.08 4.27
C TYR A 119 -10.85 10.52 3.93
N GLU A 120 -11.82 10.80 4.78
CA GLU A 120 -13.22 10.55 4.49
C GLU A 120 -13.80 11.71 3.68
N ILE A 121 -14.49 11.37 2.61
CA ILE A 121 -15.14 12.35 1.74
C ILE A 121 -16.62 12.43 2.05
#